data_793e132a9c3f10774dd31dc43b6a756d
#
_entry.id   793e132a9c3f10774dd31dc43b6a756d
#
_cell.length_a   1.000
_cell.length_b   1.000
_cell.length_c   1.000
_cell.angle_alpha   90.00
_cell.angle_beta   90.00
_cell.angle_gamma   90.00
#
_symmetry.space_group_name_H-M   'P 1'
#
loop_
_entity.id
_entity.type
_entity.pdbx_description
1 polymer ?
#
loop_
_entity_poly.entity_id
_entity_poly.type
_entity_poly.pdbx_seq_one_letter_code
_entity_poly.pdbx_strand_id
1 'polypeptide(L)'
;MLVLAAVDDLLFLARLDAVLRGAGHARETVAGADAVLAARRAGRGDLLVLDLGHRRLDPLALLAAVRADPAGRDLPVLAYVAHVDRERRA
;
A
#
# COMPACT_ATOMS: atom_id res chain seq x y z
N MET A 1 6.65 -12.22 5.75
CA MET A 1 5.48 -11.33 5.68
C MET A 1 5.31 -10.85 4.24
N LEU A 2 4.09 -10.70 3.81
CA LEU A 2 3.80 -10.12 2.50
C LEU A 2 3.22 -8.72 2.68
N VAL A 3 3.86 -7.73 2.05
CA VAL A 3 3.41 -6.34 2.04
C VAL A 3 2.60 -6.10 0.77
N LEU A 4 1.39 -5.61 0.92
CA LEU A 4 0.58 -5.14 -0.20
C LEU A 4 0.87 -3.65 -0.37
N ALA A 5 1.29 -3.23 -1.55
CA ALA A 5 1.71 -1.86 -1.79
C ALA A 5 0.82 -1.17 -2.80
N ALA A 6 0.04 -0.20 -2.33
CA ALA A 6 -0.74 0.71 -3.18
C ALA A 6 0.11 1.96 -3.40
N VAL A 7 1.15 1.81 -4.21
CA VAL A 7 2.19 2.80 -4.44
C VAL A 7 2.54 2.81 -5.92
N ASP A 8 2.63 3.99 -6.52
CA ASP A 8 3.08 4.13 -7.91
C ASP A 8 4.43 4.83 -8.04
N ASP A 9 5.10 5.10 -6.94
CA ASP A 9 6.44 5.69 -6.91
C ASP A 9 7.48 4.58 -7.04
N LEU A 10 8.08 4.46 -8.22
CA LEU A 10 9.01 3.37 -8.52
C LEU A 10 10.26 3.42 -7.65
N LEU A 11 10.74 4.61 -7.31
CA LEU A 11 11.91 4.73 -6.45
C LEU A 11 11.61 4.24 -5.04
N PHE A 12 10.45 4.60 -4.52
CA PHE A 12 10.03 4.12 -3.22
C PHE A 12 9.89 2.60 -3.21
N LEU A 13 9.28 2.04 -4.27
CA LEU A 13 9.11 0.59 -4.36
C LEU A 13 10.45 -0.13 -4.42
N ALA A 14 11.43 0.43 -5.13
CA ALA A 14 12.76 -0.17 -5.19
C ALA A 14 13.43 -0.21 -3.81
N ARG A 15 13.29 0.87 -3.06
CA ARG A 15 13.83 0.93 -1.71
C ARG A 15 13.11 -0.03 -0.76
N LEU A 16 11.80 -0.10 -0.88
CA LEU A 16 11.00 -1.02 -0.08
C LEU A 16 11.41 -2.46 -0.37
N ASP A 17 11.58 -2.79 -1.64
CA ASP A 17 11.99 -4.14 -2.04
C ASP A 17 13.34 -4.53 -1.46
N ALA A 18 14.28 -3.60 -1.44
CA ALA A 18 15.61 -3.87 -0.90
C ALA A 18 15.53 -4.20 0.60
N VAL A 19 14.74 -3.43 1.35
CA VAL A 19 14.55 -3.66 2.78
C VAL A 19 13.85 -5.00 3.03
N LEU A 20 12.79 -5.27 2.28
CA LEU A 20 12.00 -6.48 2.49
C LEU A 20 12.80 -7.74 2.16
N ARG A 21 13.56 -7.73 1.05
CA ARG A 21 14.37 -8.88 0.69
C ARG A 21 15.44 -9.17 1.74
N GLY A 22 16.05 -8.12 2.28
CA GLY A 22 17.04 -8.28 3.32
C GLY A 22 16.47 -8.94 4.58
N ALA A 23 15.18 -8.78 4.83
CA ALA A 23 14.51 -9.36 5.98
C ALA A 23 13.74 -10.65 5.64
N GLY A 24 13.82 -11.13 4.40
CA GLY A 24 13.12 -12.36 4.01
C GLY A 24 11.64 -12.17 3.73
N HIS A 25 11.22 -10.96 3.40
CA HIS A 25 9.81 -10.64 3.12
C HIS A 25 9.60 -10.34 1.64
N ALA A 26 8.36 -10.24 1.22
CA ALA A 26 7.98 -10.00 -0.16
C ALA A 26 6.97 -8.86 -0.25
N ARG A 27 6.82 -8.33 -1.45
CA ARG A 27 5.90 -7.26 -1.74
C ARG A 27 5.07 -7.61 -2.98
N GLU A 28 3.80 -7.20 -2.96
CA GLU A 28 2.89 -7.31 -4.11
C GLU A 28 2.24 -5.95 -4.32
N THR A 29 2.30 -5.41 -5.54
CA THR A 29 1.64 -4.15 -5.85
C THR A 29 0.15 -4.40 -6.07
N VAL A 30 -0.68 -3.52 -5.51
CA VAL A 30 -2.13 -3.58 -5.66
C VAL A 30 -2.63 -2.28 -6.29
N ALA A 31 -3.57 -2.39 -7.21
CA ALA A 31 -4.08 -1.25 -7.97
C ALA A 31 -5.42 -0.73 -7.43
N GLY A 32 -5.95 -1.32 -6.40
CA GLY A 32 -7.22 -0.88 -5.83
C GLY A 32 -7.65 -1.77 -4.68
N ALA A 33 -8.79 -1.44 -4.10
CA ALA A 33 -9.33 -2.18 -2.95
C ALA A 33 -9.64 -3.64 -3.30
N ASP A 34 -10.11 -3.91 -4.51
CA ASP A 34 -10.47 -5.27 -4.89
C ASP A 34 -9.26 -6.20 -4.83
N ALA A 35 -8.09 -5.73 -5.26
CA ALA A 35 -6.87 -6.53 -5.22
C ALA A 35 -6.43 -6.79 -3.77
N VAL A 36 -6.55 -5.77 -2.91
CA VAL A 36 -6.24 -5.93 -1.48
C VAL A 36 -7.15 -6.99 -0.87
N LEU A 37 -8.45 -6.87 -1.11
CA LEU A 37 -9.44 -7.77 -0.50
C LEU A 37 -9.31 -9.19 -1.06
N ALA A 38 -9.01 -9.33 -2.35
CA ALA A 38 -8.78 -10.65 -2.94
C ALA A 38 -7.59 -11.35 -2.28
N ALA A 39 -6.50 -10.62 -2.05
CA ALA A 39 -5.34 -11.17 -1.36
C ALA A 39 -5.71 -11.61 0.06
N ARG A 40 -6.42 -10.75 0.79
CA ARG A 40 -6.80 -11.05 2.16
C ARG A 40 -7.72 -12.27 2.24
N ARG A 41 -8.67 -12.38 1.33
CA ARG A 41 -9.56 -13.55 1.29
C ARG A 41 -8.82 -14.85 0.99
N ALA A 42 -7.71 -14.73 0.27
CA ALA A 42 -6.85 -15.88 -0.02
C ALA A 42 -5.84 -16.16 1.09
N GLY A 43 -5.93 -15.46 2.21
CA GLY A 43 -5.01 -15.65 3.34
C GLY A 43 -3.66 -14.99 3.14
N ARG A 44 -3.55 -14.01 2.23
CA ARG A 44 -2.29 -13.32 1.95
C ARG A 44 -2.38 -11.85 2.34
N GLY A 45 -1.23 -11.24 2.60
CA GLY A 45 -1.14 -9.82 2.90
C GLY A 45 -1.18 -9.55 4.39
N ASP A 46 -0.06 -9.04 4.90
CA ASP A 46 0.11 -8.80 6.33
C ASP A 46 0.13 -7.32 6.67
N LEU A 47 0.41 -6.48 5.68
CA LEU A 47 0.52 -5.02 5.84
C LEU A 47 0.16 -4.37 4.51
N LEU A 48 -0.60 -3.30 4.57
CA LEU A 48 -0.86 -2.45 3.41
C LEU A 48 -0.03 -1.17 3.55
N VAL A 49 0.82 -0.90 2.56
CA VAL A 49 1.52 0.38 2.45
C VAL A 49 0.76 1.23 1.45
N LEU A 50 0.32 2.41 1.87
CA LEU A 50 -0.57 3.26 1.10
C LEU A 50 0.07 4.62 0.85
N ASP A 51 0.27 4.94 -0.41
CA ASP A 51 0.78 6.24 -0.84
C ASP A 51 -0.39 7.21 -0.94
N LEU A 52 -0.45 8.18 -0.05
CA LEU A 52 -1.53 9.16 -0.05
C LEU A 52 -1.43 10.13 -1.22
N GLY A 53 -0.29 10.17 -1.91
CA GLY A 53 -0.12 10.94 -3.13
C GLY A 53 -0.24 10.11 -4.40
N HIS A 54 -0.82 8.93 -4.32
CA HIS A 54 -0.98 8.05 -5.48
C HIS A 54 -1.76 8.77 -6.58
N ARG A 55 -1.28 8.69 -7.82
CA ARG A 55 -1.85 9.46 -8.93
C ARG A 55 -2.94 8.74 -9.68
N ARG A 56 -3.00 7.40 -9.56
CA ARG A 56 -3.87 6.57 -10.38
C ARG A 56 -5.07 6.03 -9.64
N LEU A 57 -5.07 6.13 -8.30
CA LEU A 57 -6.20 5.69 -7.50
C LEU A 57 -6.45 6.71 -6.39
N ASP A 58 -7.63 6.64 -5.80
CA ASP A 58 -7.98 7.45 -4.66
C ASP A 58 -7.61 6.68 -3.39
N PRO A 59 -6.54 7.07 -2.70
CA PRO A 59 -6.07 6.29 -1.55
C PRO A 59 -7.06 6.28 -0.39
N LEU A 60 -7.78 7.38 -0.16
CA LEU A 60 -8.74 7.40 0.94
C LEU A 60 -9.97 6.54 0.63
N ALA A 61 -10.41 6.53 -0.62
CA ALA A 61 -11.50 5.66 -1.04
C ALA A 61 -11.09 4.20 -0.93
N LEU A 62 -9.85 3.88 -1.31
CA LEU A 62 -9.32 2.53 -1.17
C LEU A 62 -9.34 2.10 0.29
N LEU A 63 -8.84 2.95 1.17
CA LEU A 63 -8.79 2.63 2.59
C LEU A 63 -10.20 2.41 3.16
N ALA A 64 -11.14 3.28 2.78
CA ALA A 64 -12.52 3.15 3.25
C ALA A 64 -13.13 1.82 2.80
N ALA A 65 -12.92 1.43 1.55
CA ALA A 65 -13.44 0.17 1.02
C ALA A 65 -12.82 -1.03 1.73
N VAL A 66 -11.51 -0.98 2.00
CA VAL A 66 -10.82 -2.06 2.71
C VAL A 66 -11.36 -2.18 4.13
N ARG A 67 -11.54 -1.07 4.83
CA ARG A 67 -12.03 -1.10 6.22
C ARG A 67 -13.50 -1.52 6.32
N ALA A 68 -14.28 -1.30 5.29
CA ALA A 68 -15.70 -1.69 5.29
C ALA A 68 -15.91 -3.19 5.11
N ASP A 69 -14.90 -3.91 4.65
CA ASP A 69 -15.01 -5.35 4.37
C ASP A 69 -14.37 -6.13 5.51
N PRO A 70 -15.03 -7.21 5.97
CA PRO A 70 -14.45 -8.03 7.04
C PRO A 70 -13.04 -8.55 6.74
N ALA A 71 -12.71 -8.80 5.48
CA ALA A 71 -11.39 -9.29 5.10
C ALA A 71 -10.29 -8.24 5.28
N GLY A 72 -10.65 -6.95 5.26
CA GLY A 72 -9.69 -5.86 5.38
C GLY A 72 -9.77 -5.10 6.70
N ARG A 73 -10.73 -5.44 7.54
CA ARG A 73 -11.01 -4.65 8.75
C ARG A 73 -9.81 -4.55 9.69
N ASP A 74 -9.06 -5.64 9.83
CA ASP A 74 -7.95 -5.73 10.76
C ASP A 74 -6.59 -5.63 10.09
N LEU A 75 -6.54 -5.35 8.79
CA LEU A 75 -5.28 -5.23 8.07
C LEU A 75 -4.52 -4.00 8.53
N PRO A 76 -3.30 -4.16 9.07
CA PRO A 76 -2.49 -3.00 9.41
C PRO A 76 -2.17 -2.17 8.17
N VAL A 77 -2.21 -0.84 8.32
CA VAL A 77 -1.95 0.08 7.22
C VAL A 77 -0.89 1.07 7.63
N LEU A 78 0.13 1.22 6.79
CA LEU A 78 1.11 2.28 6.90
C LEU A 78 0.89 3.24 5.74
N ALA A 79 0.38 4.42 6.03
CA ALA A 79 0.16 5.44 5.02
C ALA A 79 1.29 6.46 5.08
N TYR A 80 1.70 6.95 3.91
CA TYR A 80 2.74 7.96 3.85
C TYR A 80 2.43 8.98 2.78
N VAL A 81 3.03 10.16 2.91
CA VAL A 81 2.96 11.22 1.92
C VAL A 81 4.38 11.52 1.48
N ALA A 82 4.63 11.45 0.18
CA ALA A 82 5.92 11.82 -0.36
C ALA A 82 6.12 13.33 -0.22
N HIS A 83 7.30 13.79 -0.56
CA HIS A 83 7.78 15.15 -0.36
C HIS A 83 7.06 16.23 -1.17
N VAL A 84 5.92 15.96 -1.69
CA VAL A 84 5.25 16.78 -2.70
C VAL A 84 5.08 18.24 -2.33
N ASP A 85 5.02 18.55 -1.06
CA ASP A 85 4.72 19.91 -0.65
C ASP A 85 5.89 20.87 -0.78
N ARG A 86 7.08 20.35 -1.01
CA ARG A 86 8.24 21.22 -1.10
C ARG A 86 8.16 22.19 -2.26
N GLU A 87 7.67 21.75 -3.38
CA GLU A 87 7.52 22.63 -4.54
C GLU A 87 6.49 23.70 -4.30
N ARG A 88 5.48 23.39 -3.51
CA ARG A 88 4.41 24.34 -3.25
C ARG A 88 4.83 25.49 -2.36
N ARG A 89 5.84 25.27 -1.56
CA ARG A 89 6.33 26.32 -0.67
C ARG A 89 7.21 27.34 -1.38
N ALA A 90 7.71 26.98 -2.52
CA ALA A 90 8.60 27.85 -3.26
C ALA A 90 7.91 29.10 -3.79
#